data_c490df7c49e7e02931e824ba3b71fdfc
#
_entry.id   c490df7c49e7e02931e824ba3b71fdfc
#
_cell.length_a   1.000
_cell.length_b   1.000
_cell.length_c   1.000
_cell.angle_alpha   90.00
_cell.angle_beta   90.00
_cell.angle_gamma   90.00
#
_symmetry.space_group_name_H-M   'P 1'
#
loop_
_entity.id
_entity.type
_entity.pdbx_description
1 polymer ?
#
loop_
_entity_poly.entity_id
_entity_poly.type
_entity_poly.pdbx_seq_one_letter_code
_entity_poly.pdbx_strand_id
1 'polypeptide(L)'
;MIMHIISMEVLHLAVKLAVIYYSSYGTNYQLAKKAAEAGEQLGAEVRLLKVKETAPQSVVESVPAWKAHAEATAHIPEATPDDIVWADAIIFSTPTRFGVATSQMRAFIDTLGPIWAKGHTVNKVVSAMTSAQNPHGGQEATILSLYTTMYHWGAIVVTP
;
A
#
# COMPACT_ATOMS: atom_id res chain seq x y z
N MET A 1 25.86 43.88 -23.73
CA MET A 1 26.07 42.93 -22.63
C MET A 1 24.78 42.15 -22.50
N ILE A 2 24.69 41.00 -23.15
CA ILE A 2 23.47 40.15 -23.23
C ILE A 2 23.55 39.18 -22.05
N MET A 3 22.68 39.39 -21.05
CA MET A 3 22.52 38.50 -19.93
C MET A 3 21.76 37.26 -20.41
N HIS A 4 22.47 36.13 -20.56
CA HIS A 4 21.83 34.83 -20.78
C HIS A 4 21.17 34.43 -19.44
N ILE A 5 19.84 34.52 -19.38
CA ILE A 5 19.04 33.90 -18.31
C ILE A 5 19.08 32.40 -18.61
N ILE A 6 19.89 31.65 -17.87
CA ILE A 6 19.84 30.20 -17.85
C ILE A 6 18.55 29.84 -17.14
N SER A 7 17.53 29.46 -17.90
CA SER A 7 16.33 28.80 -17.36
C SER A 7 16.80 27.47 -16.77
N MET A 8 16.89 27.39 -15.45
CA MET A 8 16.99 26.11 -14.76
C MET A 8 15.64 25.43 -14.91
N GLU A 9 15.52 24.53 -15.88
CA GLU A 9 14.46 23.53 -15.85
C GLU A 9 14.68 22.67 -14.60
N VAL A 10 13.86 22.89 -13.58
CA VAL A 10 13.77 21.98 -12.44
C VAL A 10 13.19 20.69 -13.00
N LEU A 11 14.02 19.66 -13.16
CA LEU A 11 13.57 18.32 -13.51
C LEU A 11 12.63 17.89 -12.38
N HIS A 12 11.33 18.01 -12.59
CA HIS A 12 10.33 17.45 -11.68
C HIS A 12 10.33 15.94 -11.90
N LEU A 13 11.17 15.23 -11.14
CA LEU A 13 11.08 13.77 -11.07
C LEU A 13 9.75 13.42 -10.41
N ALA A 14 8.91 12.69 -11.15
CA ALA A 14 7.64 12.21 -10.61
C ALA A 14 7.88 11.33 -9.38
N VAL A 15 7.14 11.58 -8.30
CA VAL A 15 7.18 10.72 -7.10
C VAL A 15 6.67 9.34 -7.47
N LYS A 16 7.38 8.30 -7.08
CA LYS A 16 6.99 6.90 -7.26
C LYS A 16 6.15 6.43 -6.08
N LEU A 17 4.86 6.22 -6.31
CA LEU A 17 3.90 5.84 -5.29
C LEU A 17 3.44 4.38 -5.48
N ALA A 18 3.73 3.52 -4.50
CA ALA A 18 3.14 2.19 -4.42
C ALA A 18 1.90 2.23 -3.51
N VAL A 19 0.74 1.85 -4.04
CA VAL A 19 -0.48 1.65 -3.26
C VAL A 19 -0.73 0.15 -3.16
N ILE A 20 -0.49 -0.42 -1.98
CA ILE A 20 -0.52 -1.86 -1.74
C ILE A 20 -1.71 -2.21 -0.87
N TYR A 21 -2.59 -3.08 -1.35
CA TYR A 21 -3.81 -3.39 -0.63
C TYR A 21 -4.07 -4.89 -0.46
N TYR A 22 -4.88 -5.20 0.54
CA TYR A 22 -5.65 -6.42 0.66
C TYR A 22 -7.13 -6.10 0.81
N SER A 23 -7.99 -6.88 0.18
CA SER A 23 -9.44 -6.75 0.32
C SER A 23 -10.13 -8.07 0.00
N SER A 24 -10.97 -8.57 0.91
CA SER A 24 -11.80 -9.75 0.63
C SER A 24 -13.06 -9.39 -0.18
N TYR A 25 -13.67 -8.23 0.10
CA TYR A 25 -14.98 -7.85 -0.45
C TYR A 25 -14.99 -6.53 -1.22
N GLY A 26 -13.81 -5.94 -1.47
CA GLY A 26 -13.66 -4.76 -2.32
C GLY A 26 -13.52 -3.43 -1.59
N THR A 27 -13.88 -3.27 -0.31
CA THR A 27 -13.84 -1.98 0.40
C THR A 27 -12.44 -1.36 0.36
N ASN A 28 -11.41 -2.08 0.83
CA ASN A 28 -10.05 -1.57 0.84
C ASN A 28 -9.45 -1.45 -0.57
N TYR A 29 -9.90 -2.24 -1.53
CA TYR A 29 -9.57 -2.02 -2.94
C TYR A 29 -10.09 -0.67 -3.43
N GLN A 30 -11.35 -0.30 -3.13
CA GLN A 30 -11.89 1.00 -3.53
C GLN A 30 -11.12 2.17 -2.88
N LEU A 31 -10.74 2.07 -1.61
CA LEU A 31 -9.89 3.06 -0.95
C LEU A 31 -8.52 3.16 -1.64
N ALA A 32 -7.87 2.04 -1.89
CA ALA A 32 -6.58 1.98 -2.57
C ALA A 32 -6.65 2.56 -3.99
N LYS A 33 -7.71 2.22 -4.74
CA LYS A 33 -7.94 2.75 -6.08
C LYS A 33 -8.09 4.26 -6.06
N LYS A 34 -8.85 4.82 -5.11
CA LYS A 34 -9.00 6.28 -4.98
C LYS A 34 -7.70 6.97 -4.59
N ALA A 35 -6.88 6.37 -3.74
CA ALA A 35 -5.56 6.90 -3.43
C ALA A 35 -4.63 6.87 -4.64
N ALA A 36 -4.66 5.80 -5.43
CA ALA A 36 -3.90 5.69 -6.68
C ALA A 36 -4.32 6.76 -7.70
N GLU A 37 -5.63 6.88 -7.96
CA GLU A 37 -6.18 7.91 -8.87
C GLU A 37 -5.78 9.34 -8.44
N ALA A 38 -5.81 9.63 -7.12
CA ALA A 38 -5.38 10.92 -6.60
C ALA A 38 -3.87 11.16 -6.79
N GLY A 39 -3.04 10.13 -6.58
CA GLY A 39 -1.60 10.19 -6.83
C GLY A 39 -1.30 10.50 -8.29
N GLU A 40 -1.96 9.83 -9.24
CA GLU A 40 -1.81 10.07 -10.68
C GLU A 40 -2.23 11.51 -11.06
N GLN A 41 -3.34 12.01 -10.51
CA GLN A 41 -3.80 13.39 -10.74
C GLN A 41 -2.80 14.44 -10.24
N LEU A 42 -2.00 14.10 -9.23
CA LEU A 42 -0.94 14.96 -8.69
C LEU A 42 0.41 14.75 -9.41
N GLY A 43 0.46 13.93 -10.46
CA GLY A 43 1.65 13.71 -11.28
C GLY A 43 2.62 12.66 -10.74
N ALA A 44 2.19 11.80 -9.80
CA ALA A 44 2.99 10.67 -9.36
C ALA A 44 2.98 9.53 -10.40
N GLU A 45 4.07 8.78 -10.47
CA GLU A 45 4.10 7.48 -11.11
C GLU A 45 3.55 6.45 -10.11
N VAL A 46 2.39 5.84 -10.40
CA VAL A 46 1.65 5.03 -9.43
C VAL A 46 1.63 3.56 -9.81
N ARG A 47 1.84 2.69 -8.83
CA ARG A 47 1.57 1.25 -8.91
C ARG A 47 0.47 0.89 -7.92
N LEU A 48 -0.68 0.42 -8.42
CA LEU A 48 -1.72 -0.20 -7.60
C LEU A 48 -1.50 -1.72 -7.58
N LEU A 49 -1.26 -2.26 -6.39
CA LEU A 49 -0.81 -3.64 -6.21
C LEU A 49 -1.66 -4.31 -5.12
N LYS A 50 -1.97 -5.59 -5.30
CA LYS A 50 -2.61 -6.40 -4.25
C LYS A 50 -1.60 -7.31 -3.57
N VAL A 51 -1.79 -7.60 -2.29
CA VAL A 51 -1.02 -8.66 -1.65
C VAL A 51 -1.61 -10.03 -2.02
N LYS A 52 -0.76 -11.03 -2.05
CA LYS A 52 -1.15 -12.41 -2.38
C LYS A 52 -2.21 -12.92 -1.42
N GLU A 53 -3.22 -13.60 -1.96
CA GLU A 53 -4.18 -14.35 -1.16
C GLU A 53 -3.52 -15.58 -0.53
N THR A 54 -3.71 -15.75 0.77
CA THR A 54 -3.17 -16.88 1.54
C THR A 54 -4.25 -17.86 2.01
N ALA A 55 -5.53 -17.48 1.87
CA ALA A 55 -6.63 -18.38 2.17
C ALA A 55 -6.70 -19.49 1.11
N PRO A 56 -7.06 -20.72 1.48
CA PRO A 56 -7.32 -21.79 0.52
C PRO A 56 -8.38 -21.38 -0.51
N GLN A 57 -8.16 -21.74 -1.76
CA GLN A 57 -9.08 -21.42 -2.86
C GLN A 57 -10.53 -21.83 -2.57
N SER A 58 -10.73 -23.01 -1.95
CA SER A 58 -12.05 -23.50 -1.54
C SER A 58 -12.75 -22.58 -0.56
N VAL A 59 -12.00 -21.89 0.31
CA VAL A 59 -12.56 -20.91 1.27
C VAL A 59 -12.99 -19.64 0.53
N VAL A 60 -12.18 -19.12 -0.37
CA VAL A 60 -12.52 -17.96 -1.19
C VAL A 60 -13.77 -18.24 -2.03
N GLU A 61 -13.84 -19.40 -2.67
CA GLU A 61 -14.98 -19.82 -3.52
C GLU A 61 -16.26 -20.08 -2.74
N SER A 62 -16.17 -20.47 -1.47
CA SER A 62 -17.34 -20.71 -0.62
C SER A 62 -18.11 -19.43 -0.25
N VAL A 63 -17.47 -18.25 -0.43
CA VAL A 63 -18.08 -16.94 -0.13
C VAL A 63 -18.29 -16.16 -1.43
N PRO A 64 -19.51 -16.06 -1.97
CA PRO A 64 -19.76 -15.48 -3.29
C PRO A 64 -19.18 -14.08 -3.49
N ALA A 65 -19.29 -13.19 -2.49
CA ALA A 65 -18.76 -11.85 -2.57
C ALA A 65 -17.22 -11.80 -2.61
N TRP A 66 -16.54 -12.73 -1.91
CA TRP A 66 -15.09 -12.83 -1.97
C TRP A 66 -14.62 -13.36 -3.32
N LYS A 67 -15.25 -14.43 -3.80
CA LYS A 67 -15.00 -14.99 -5.14
C LYS A 67 -15.14 -13.92 -6.22
N ALA A 68 -16.29 -13.22 -6.24
CA ALA A 68 -16.57 -12.18 -7.24
C ALA A 68 -15.53 -11.06 -7.20
N HIS A 69 -15.08 -10.62 -6.00
CA HIS A 69 -14.03 -9.62 -5.88
C HIS A 69 -12.68 -10.14 -6.37
N ALA A 70 -12.32 -11.37 -6.02
CA ALA A 70 -11.07 -11.99 -6.47
C ALA A 70 -11.00 -12.10 -8.01
N GLU A 71 -12.10 -12.50 -8.65
CA GLU A 71 -12.22 -12.56 -10.11
C GLU A 71 -12.14 -11.17 -10.75
N ALA A 72 -12.87 -10.19 -10.21
CA ALA A 72 -12.88 -8.81 -10.72
C ALA A 72 -11.50 -8.13 -10.63
N THR A 73 -10.68 -8.52 -9.67
CA THR A 73 -9.34 -7.95 -9.45
C THR A 73 -8.20 -8.89 -9.87
N ALA A 74 -8.49 -9.94 -10.64
CA ALA A 74 -7.49 -10.89 -11.11
C ALA A 74 -6.37 -10.22 -11.93
N HIS A 75 -6.70 -9.17 -12.67
CA HIS A 75 -5.78 -8.39 -13.49
C HIS A 75 -4.83 -7.48 -12.70
N ILE A 76 -5.09 -7.21 -11.43
CA ILE A 76 -4.21 -6.38 -10.60
C ILE A 76 -2.97 -7.20 -10.20
N PRO A 77 -1.75 -6.69 -10.45
CA PRO A 77 -0.53 -7.42 -10.12
C PRO A 77 -0.34 -7.59 -8.61
N GLU A 78 0.31 -8.68 -8.23
CA GLU A 78 0.71 -8.93 -6.85
C GLU A 78 1.93 -8.09 -6.48
N ALA A 79 1.91 -7.53 -5.27
CA ALA A 79 3.03 -6.76 -4.71
C ALA A 79 4.23 -7.66 -4.43
N THR A 80 5.41 -7.14 -4.74
CA THR A 80 6.71 -7.77 -4.52
C THR A 80 7.63 -6.87 -3.68
N PRO A 81 8.68 -7.41 -3.06
CA PRO A 81 9.69 -6.59 -2.39
C PRO A 81 10.32 -5.52 -3.30
N ASP A 82 10.45 -5.79 -4.61
CA ASP A 82 11.02 -4.84 -5.56
C ASP A 82 10.13 -3.60 -5.76
N ASP A 83 8.82 -3.71 -5.55
CA ASP A 83 7.92 -2.56 -5.58
C ASP A 83 8.16 -1.62 -4.40
N ILE A 84 8.54 -2.15 -3.24
CA ILE A 84 8.98 -1.35 -2.08
C ILE A 84 10.31 -0.65 -2.38
N VAL A 85 11.25 -1.35 -3.00
CA VAL A 85 12.54 -0.75 -3.39
C VAL A 85 12.34 0.38 -4.40
N TRP A 86 11.46 0.17 -5.38
CA TRP A 86 11.13 1.13 -6.43
C TRP A 86 10.46 2.40 -5.89
N ALA A 87 9.56 2.29 -4.91
CA ALA A 87 8.72 3.38 -4.43
C ALA A 87 9.49 4.42 -3.61
N ASP A 88 9.17 5.69 -3.76
CA ASP A 88 9.54 6.78 -2.84
C ASP A 88 8.53 6.88 -1.70
N ALA A 89 7.25 6.65 -2.02
CA ALA A 89 6.14 6.68 -1.08
C ALA A 89 5.28 5.40 -1.17
N ILE A 90 4.71 4.97 -0.06
CA ILE A 90 3.93 3.74 0.02
C ILE A 90 2.66 4.00 0.83
N ILE A 91 1.51 3.56 0.31
CA ILE A 91 0.26 3.52 1.06
C ILE A 91 -0.18 2.07 1.21
N PHE A 92 -0.34 1.62 2.45
CA PHE A 92 -0.91 0.31 2.76
C PHE A 92 -2.40 0.43 3.03
N SER A 93 -3.22 -0.43 2.41
CA SER A 93 -4.67 -0.47 2.63
C SER A 93 -5.11 -1.89 2.97
N THR A 94 -5.60 -2.12 4.19
CA THR A 94 -6.01 -3.44 4.68
C THR A 94 -7.20 -3.33 5.61
N PRO A 95 -8.19 -4.22 5.54
CA PRO A 95 -9.25 -4.23 6.54
C PRO A 95 -8.69 -4.64 7.91
N THR A 96 -9.33 -4.18 8.98
CA THR A 96 -9.02 -4.68 10.31
C THR A 96 -9.42 -6.16 10.45
N ARG A 97 -8.63 -6.92 11.16
CA ARG A 97 -8.94 -8.26 11.65
C ARG A 97 -8.60 -8.29 13.14
N PHE A 98 -9.64 -8.20 13.97
CA PHE A 98 -9.45 -8.19 15.44
C PHE A 98 -8.48 -7.12 15.95
N GLY A 99 -8.51 -5.92 15.34
CA GLY A 99 -7.67 -4.79 15.73
C GLY A 99 -6.27 -4.75 15.12
N VAL A 100 -5.95 -5.65 14.17
CA VAL A 100 -4.67 -5.67 13.46
C VAL A 100 -4.87 -5.82 11.94
N ALA A 101 -3.81 -5.62 11.15
CA ALA A 101 -3.82 -5.89 9.72
C ALA A 101 -4.08 -7.39 9.44
N THR A 102 -4.65 -7.66 8.26
CA THR A 102 -4.91 -9.05 7.82
C THR A 102 -3.64 -9.89 7.78
N SER A 103 -3.79 -11.21 7.94
CA SER A 103 -2.67 -12.16 7.80
C SER A 103 -2.00 -12.07 6.43
N GLN A 104 -2.76 -11.82 5.37
CA GLN A 104 -2.24 -11.63 4.02
C GLN A 104 -1.30 -10.41 3.94
N MET A 105 -1.72 -9.27 4.49
CA MET A 105 -0.88 -8.07 4.54
C MET A 105 0.37 -8.31 5.40
N ARG A 106 0.22 -8.98 6.55
CA ARG A 106 1.36 -9.31 7.41
C ARG A 106 2.31 -10.30 6.73
N ALA A 107 1.81 -11.31 6.03
CA ALA A 107 2.62 -12.25 5.27
C ALA A 107 3.44 -11.53 4.17
N PHE A 108 2.86 -10.56 3.48
CA PHE A 108 3.61 -9.72 2.54
C PHE A 108 4.72 -8.93 3.26
N ILE A 109 4.40 -8.26 4.37
CA ILE A 109 5.36 -7.49 5.16
C ILE A 109 6.52 -8.38 5.63
N ASP A 110 6.27 -9.63 6.02
CA ASP A 110 7.30 -10.57 6.45
C ASP A 110 8.28 -10.94 5.32
N THR A 111 7.88 -10.81 4.05
CA THR A 111 8.79 -11.03 2.90
C THR A 111 9.84 -9.92 2.73
N LEU A 112 9.66 -8.78 3.39
CA LEU A 112 10.50 -7.59 3.21
C LEU A 112 11.81 -7.62 4.02
N GLY A 113 12.03 -8.64 4.85
CA GLY A 113 13.25 -8.78 5.66
C GLY A 113 14.55 -8.57 4.88
N PRO A 114 14.74 -9.21 3.71
CA PRO A 114 15.98 -9.06 2.93
C PRO A 114 16.25 -7.64 2.42
N ILE A 115 15.22 -6.88 2.04
CA ILE A 115 15.38 -5.48 1.59
C ILE A 115 15.53 -4.52 2.77
N TRP A 116 14.86 -4.81 3.89
CA TRP A 116 15.04 -4.09 5.14
C TRP A 116 16.49 -4.20 5.64
N ALA A 117 17.07 -5.39 5.66
CA ALA A 117 18.46 -5.61 6.07
C ALA A 117 19.48 -4.84 5.21
N LYS A 118 19.10 -4.48 3.98
CA LYS A 118 19.90 -3.64 3.07
C LYS A 118 19.58 -2.13 3.19
N GLY A 119 18.69 -1.74 4.09
CA GLY A 119 18.30 -0.35 4.31
C GLY A 119 17.36 0.24 3.27
N HIS A 120 16.77 -0.57 2.37
CA HIS A 120 15.88 -0.06 1.31
C HIS A 120 14.52 0.46 1.80
N THR A 121 14.18 0.24 3.07
CA THR A 121 12.96 0.77 3.69
C THR A 121 13.17 2.12 4.39
N VAL A 122 14.43 2.51 4.61
CA VAL A 122 14.78 3.75 5.32
C VAL A 122 14.38 4.97 4.49
N ASN A 123 13.83 5.99 5.15
CA ASN A 123 13.37 7.25 4.55
C ASN A 123 12.26 7.13 3.51
N LYS A 124 11.64 5.96 3.34
CA LYS A 124 10.40 5.85 2.57
C LYS A 124 9.27 6.60 3.27
N VAL A 125 8.51 7.39 2.52
CA VAL A 125 7.30 8.05 3.05
C VAL A 125 6.18 7.02 3.09
N VAL A 126 5.54 6.82 4.24
CA VAL A 126 4.54 5.76 4.39
C VAL A 126 3.27 6.26 5.06
N SER A 127 2.13 5.73 4.61
CA SER A 127 0.82 5.93 5.23
C SER A 127 0.02 4.64 5.21
N ALA A 128 -1.08 4.59 5.96
CA ALA A 128 -1.94 3.42 5.99
C ALA A 128 -3.42 3.78 6.05
N MET A 129 -4.24 2.94 5.43
CA MET A 129 -5.70 3.02 5.43
C MET A 129 -6.29 1.71 5.89
N THR A 130 -7.39 1.77 6.62
CA THR A 130 -8.13 0.58 7.05
C THR A 130 -9.63 0.78 6.97
N SER A 131 -10.37 -0.30 7.02
CA SER A 131 -11.81 -0.32 7.17
C SER A 131 -12.23 -1.36 8.20
N ALA A 132 -13.34 -1.11 8.87
CA ALA A 132 -14.01 -2.04 9.76
C ALA A 132 -15.50 -2.08 9.47
N GLN A 133 -16.17 -3.15 9.88
CA GLN A 133 -17.61 -3.30 9.69
C GLN A 133 -18.43 -2.47 10.69
N ASN A 134 -17.85 -2.15 11.85
CA ASN A 134 -18.50 -1.41 12.93
C ASN A 134 -17.68 -0.20 13.35
N PRO A 135 -18.32 0.82 13.98
CA PRO A 135 -17.67 2.09 14.34
C PRO A 135 -16.43 1.95 15.20
N HIS A 136 -16.41 0.97 16.11
CA HIS A 136 -15.30 0.70 17.03
C HIS A 136 -14.66 -0.66 16.74
N GLY A 137 -14.35 -0.93 15.47
CA GLY A 137 -13.86 -2.23 15.00
C GLY A 137 -12.34 -2.42 15.09
N GLY A 138 -11.62 -1.50 15.74
CA GLY A 138 -10.16 -1.57 15.88
C GLY A 138 -9.38 -0.88 14.75
N GLN A 139 -9.98 0.11 14.09
CA GLN A 139 -9.34 0.86 13.00
C GLN A 139 -8.05 1.51 13.47
N GLU A 140 -8.10 2.24 14.59
CA GLU A 140 -6.95 2.95 15.16
C GLU A 140 -5.83 1.96 15.52
N ALA A 141 -6.17 0.86 16.21
CA ALA A 141 -5.20 -0.15 16.59
C ALA A 141 -4.54 -0.79 15.35
N THR A 142 -5.30 -1.05 14.29
CA THR A 142 -4.79 -1.58 13.03
C THR A 142 -3.78 -0.62 12.39
N ILE A 143 -4.11 0.67 12.28
CA ILE A 143 -3.22 1.71 11.74
C ILE A 143 -1.95 1.82 12.59
N LEU A 144 -2.09 1.91 13.91
CA LEU A 144 -0.94 2.02 14.84
C LEU A 144 -0.04 0.78 14.77
N SER A 145 -0.60 -0.42 14.59
CA SER A 145 0.19 -1.65 14.43
C SER A 145 1.04 -1.64 13.16
N LEU A 146 0.51 -1.10 12.06
CA LEU A 146 1.25 -0.90 10.82
C LEU A 146 2.36 0.15 11.02
N TYR A 147 2.03 1.30 11.62
CA TYR A 147 3.00 2.36 11.87
C TYR A 147 4.15 1.91 12.77
N THR A 148 3.89 1.06 13.77
CA THR A 148 4.95 0.44 14.59
C THR A 148 5.95 -0.33 13.73
N THR A 149 5.47 -1.09 12.75
CA THR A 149 6.33 -1.78 11.77
C THR A 149 7.14 -0.78 10.93
N MET A 150 6.49 0.28 10.46
CA MET A 150 7.11 1.30 9.60
C MET A 150 8.15 2.14 10.35
N TYR A 151 7.94 2.41 11.63
CA TYR A 151 8.97 3.03 12.50
C TYR A 151 10.21 2.12 12.63
N HIS A 152 10.00 0.81 12.78
CA HIS A 152 11.09 -0.16 12.81
C HIS A 152 11.88 -0.18 11.49
N TRP A 153 11.23 0.11 10.37
CA TRP A 153 11.88 0.23 9.06
C TRP A 153 12.72 1.49 8.88
N GLY A 154 12.62 2.46 9.77
CA GLY A 154 13.20 3.79 9.60
C GLY A 154 12.45 4.63 8.55
N ALA A 155 11.19 4.33 8.30
CA ALA A 155 10.35 5.06 7.38
C ALA A 155 9.80 6.36 8.00
N ILE A 156 9.41 7.30 7.15
CA ILE A 156 8.76 8.56 7.53
C ILE A 156 7.25 8.35 7.47
N VAL A 157 6.61 8.25 8.63
CA VAL A 157 5.16 8.07 8.69
C VAL A 157 4.46 9.40 8.50
N VAL A 158 3.55 9.45 7.52
CA VAL A 158 2.66 10.59 7.28
C VAL A 158 1.24 10.16 7.60
N THR A 159 0.62 10.87 8.53
CA THR A 159 -0.79 10.66 8.92
C THR A 159 -1.69 11.68 8.23
N PRO A 160 -2.98 11.37 7.99
CA PRO A 160 -3.96 12.33 7.49
C PRO A 160 -4.22 13.45 8.48
#